data_b26381c6385ef78d050747f8d5cce389
#
_entry.id   b26381c6385ef78d050747f8d5cce389
#
_cell.length_a   1.000
_cell.length_b   1.000
_cell.length_c   1.000
_cell.angle_alpha   90.00
_cell.angle_beta   90.00
_cell.angle_gamma   90.00
#
_symmetry.space_group_name_H-M   'P 1'
#
loop_
_entity.id
_entity.type
_entity.pdbx_description
1 polymer ?
#
loop_
_entity_poly.entity_id
_entity_poly.type
_entity_poly.pdbx_seq_one_letter_code
_entity_poly.pdbx_strand_id
1 'polypeptide(L)'
;QREVRSSVALAEEWGAKADGPQSIYAIWARWAETIMGKGIAPRKARCTALDWCGAKIITMPGEIFAKTALDIRQNLKPEAPLLLLAYGDDNPGYIPPSDDYARGGYEIEEAHRFYGLGATIAPGTAEHLADVGCKAAATAAKMATNHQSIKRSKS
;
A
#
# COMPACT_ATOMS: atom_id res chain seq x y z
N GLN A 1 3.48 5.85 19.56
CA GLN A 1 3.91 4.68 18.78
C GLN A 1 3.21 3.47 19.37
N ARG A 2 2.27 2.85 18.65
CA ARG A 2 1.78 1.54 19.07
C ARG A 2 2.91 0.54 18.91
N GLU A 3 3.16 -0.18 19.99
CA GLU A 3 4.17 -1.23 20.04
C GLU A 3 3.78 -2.35 19.07
N VAL A 4 4.67 -2.71 18.16
CA VAL A 4 4.47 -3.88 17.28
C VAL A 4 4.49 -5.11 18.21
N ARG A 5 3.34 -5.78 18.35
CA ARG A 5 3.25 -6.97 19.19
C ARG A 5 4.19 -8.06 18.65
N SER A 6 4.89 -8.71 19.55
CA SER A 6 5.75 -9.83 19.17
C SER A 6 4.89 -10.99 18.62
N SER A 7 5.46 -11.78 17.72
CA SER A 7 4.80 -12.99 17.23
C SER A 7 4.42 -13.98 18.33
N VAL A 8 5.18 -14.00 19.43
CA VAL A 8 4.86 -14.78 20.63
C VAL A 8 3.56 -14.30 21.27
N ALA A 9 3.46 -13.00 21.56
CA ALA A 9 2.26 -12.43 22.16
C ALA A 9 1.01 -12.60 21.26
N LEU A 10 1.18 -12.55 19.94
CA LEU A 10 0.09 -12.81 19.00
C LEU A 10 -0.32 -14.27 18.99
N ALA A 11 0.62 -15.21 19.04
CA ALA A 11 0.31 -16.64 19.10
C ALA A 11 -0.46 -17.00 20.38
N GLU A 12 -0.06 -16.44 21.52
CA GLU A 12 -0.74 -16.63 22.80
C GLU A 12 -2.16 -16.03 22.78
N GLU A 13 -2.32 -14.79 22.32
CA GLU A 13 -3.62 -14.12 22.25
C GLU A 13 -4.60 -14.88 21.36
N TRP A 14 -4.15 -15.30 20.18
CA TRP A 14 -5.02 -16.01 19.24
C TRP A 14 -5.26 -17.45 19.66
N GLY A 15 -4.29 -18.10 20.26
CA GLY A 15 -4.48 -19.42 20.85
C GLY A 15 -5.56 -19.41 21.92
N ALA A 16 -5.59 -18.38 22.78
CA ALA A 16 -6.61 -18.22 23.82
C ALA A 16 -8.02 -17.92 23.24
N LYS A 17 -8.11 -17.33 22.07
CA LYS A 17 -9.39 -17.04 21.37
C LYS A 17 -9.87 -18.19 20.49
N ALA A 18 -9.07 -19.23 20.30
CA ALA A 18 -9.42 -20.33 19.43
C ALA A 18 -10.51 -21.21 20.06
N ASP A 19 -11.61 -21.42 19.36
CA ASP A 19 -12.75 -22.26 19.73
C ASP A 19 -12.73 -23.63 19.01
N GLY A 20 -11.58 -24.01 18.48
CA GLY A 20 -11.33 -25.27 17.82
C GLY A 20 -10.19 -25.20 16.80
N PRO A 21 -9.68 -26.34 16.32
CA PRO A 21 -8.47 -26.40 15.48
C PRO A 21 -8.67 -25.79 14.08
N GLN A 22 -9.91 -25.62 13.65
CA GLN A 22 -10.31 -25.04 12.36
C GLN A 22 -10.68 -23.55 12.47
N SER A 23 -10.71 -22.98 13.68
CA SER A 23 -11.03 -21.56 13.83
C SER A 23 -9.94 -20.68 13.21
N ILE A 24 -10.34 -19.50 12.78
CA ILE A 24 -9.40 -18.52 12.19
C ILE A 24 -8.30 -18.16 13.21
N TYR A 25 -8.63 -18.08 14.48
CA TYR A 25 -7.68 -17.78 15.53
C TYR A 25 -6.66 -18.91 15.72
N ALA A 26 -7.08 -20.17 15.64
CA ALA A 26 -6.14 -21.30 15.68
C ALA A 26 -5.20 -21.31 14.47
N ILE A 27 -5.69 -20.95 13.29
CA ILE A 27 -4.88 -20.81 12.07
C ILE A 27 -3.86 -19.68 12.25
N TRP A 28 -4.28 -18.54 12.75
CA TRP A 28 -3.39 -17.39 12.99
C TRP A 28 -2.36 -17.66 14.09
N ALA A 29 -2.74 -18.34 15.17
CA ALA A 29 -1.80 -18.74 16.21
C ALA A 29 -0.67 -19.62 15.65
N ARG A 30 -1.01 -20.66 14.88
CA ARG A 30 -0.02 -21.50 14.19
C ARG A 30 0.83 -20.72 13.21
N TRP A 31 0.24 -19.79 12.46
CA TRP A 31 1.01 -18.92 11.57
C TRP A 31 2.00 -18.05 12.36
N ALA A 32 1.57 -17.42 13.46
CA ALA A 32 2.43 -16.61 14.30
C ALA A 32 3.63 -17.39 14.83
N GLU A 33 3.44 -18.66 15.22
CA GLU A 33 4.51 -19.58 15.59
C GLU A 33 5.55 -19.79 14.48
N THR A 34 5.11 -19.83 13.21
CA THR A 34 6.02 -20.00 12.06
C THR A 34 6.92 -18.80 11.81
N ILE A 35 6.54 -17.63 12.30
CA ILE A 35 7.32 -16.38 12.14
C ILE A 35 8.06 -15.97 13.41
N MET A 36 7.92 -16.74 14.48
CA MET A 36 8.68 -16.51 15.73
C MET A 36 10.18 -16.43 15.45
N GLY A 37 10.81 -15.38 15.98
CA GLY A 37 12.24 -15.17 15.81
C GLY A 37 12.68 -14.74 14.41
N LYS A 38 11.76 -14.65 13.44
CA LYS A 38 12.06 -14.11 12.11
C LYS A 38 11.81 -12.61 12.12
N GLY A 39 12.79 -11.83 11.69
CA GLY A 39 12.61 -10.39 11.48
C GLY A 39 11.57 -10.14 10.39
N ILE A 40 10.86 -9.00 10.49
CA ILE A 40 9.95 -8.55 9.43
C ILE A 40 10.80 -8.02 8.28
N ALA A 41 10.82 -8.75 7.17
CA ALA A 41 11.55 -8.31 5.97
C ALA A 41 10.80 -7.16 5.30
N PRO A 42 11.50 -6.09 4.88
CA PRO A 42 10.92 -5.03 4.06
C PRO A 42 10.36 -5.62 2.76
N ARG A 43 9.14 -5.21 2.39
CA ARG A 43 8.57 -5.55 1.08
C ARG A 43 8.88 -4.43 0.08
N LYS A 44 9.20 -4.81 -1.13
CA LYS A 44 9.31 -3.87 -2.24
C LYS A 44 7.90 -3.56 -2.72
N ALA A 45 7.60 -2.29 -2.94
CA ALA A 45 6.36 -1.81 -3.53
C ALA A 45 6.67 -1.01 -4.79
N ARG A 46 5.75 -0.99 -5.73
CA ARG A 46 5.88 -0.26 -6.99
C ARG A 46 4.65 0.61 -7.21
N CYS A 47 4.89 1.82 -7.71
CA CYS A 47 3.85 2.65 -8.31
C CYS A 47 4.18 2.80 -9.79
N THR A 48 3.21 2.57 -10.65
CA THR A 48 3.36 2.74 -12.09
C THR A 48 2.53 3.94 -12.54
N ALA A 49 3.05 4.72 -13.48
CA ALA A 49 2.30 5.82 -14.07
C ALA A 49 2.36 5.77 -15.59
N LEU A 50 1.24 6.10 -16.22
CA LEU A 50 1.06 6.18 -17.65
C LEU A 50 0.44 7.54 -18.00
N ASP A 51 0.98 8.19 -19.02
CA ASP A 51 0.32 9.31 -19.70
C ASP A 51 -0.31 8.77 -20.99
N TRP A 52 -1.63 8.76 -21.03
CA TRP A 52 -2.39 8.28 -22.18
C TRP A 52 -3.11 9.46 -22.83
N CYS A 53 -2.46 10.05 -23.84
CA CYS A 53 -2.99 11.22 -24.57
C CYS A 53 -3.39 12.38 -23.65
N GLY A 54 -2.60 12.63 -22.61
CA GLY A 54 -2.85 13.65 -21.60
C GLY A 54 -3.62 13.19 -20.38
N ALA A 55 -4.41 12.11 -20.46
CA ALA A 55 -4.98 11.49 -19.28
C ALA A 55 -3.89 10.75 -18.48
N LYS A 56 -3.86 10.95 -17.17
CA LYS A 56 -2.88 10.31 -16.29
C LYS A 56 -3.50 9.12 -15.59
N ILE A 57 -2.80 7.99 -15.62
CA ILE A 57 -3.16 6.78 -14.87
C ILE A 57 -2.03 6.50 -13.91
N ILE A 58 -2.34 6.37 -12.62
CA ILE A 58 -1.37 5.98 -11.59
C ILE A 58 -1.90 4.72 -10.92
N THR A 59 -1.09 3.66 -10.90
CA THR A 59 -1.36 2.46 -10.12
C THR A 59 -0.63 2.53 -8.79
N MET A 60 -1.30 2.09 -7.74
CA MET A 60 -0.78 2.02 -6.38
C MET A 60 -0.87 0.56 -5.90
N PRO A 61 0.12 0.06 -5.16
CA PRO A 61 0.04 -1.27 -4.58
C PRO A 61 -0.99 -1.29 -3.44
N GLY A 62 -1.56 -2.46 -3.19
CA GLY A 62 -2.44 -2.70 -2.05
C GLY A 62 -3.74 -1.92 -2.04
N GLU A 63 -4.33 -1.86 -0.87
CA GLU A 63 -5.60 -1.18 -0.59
C GLU A 63 -5.33 0.22 -0.05
N ILE A 64 -5.23 1.20 -0.94
CA ILE A 64 -5.03 2.59 -0.58
C ILE A 64 -6.33 3.23 -0.06
N PHE A 65 -6.21 4.10 0.92
CA PHE A 65 -7.32 4.87 1.46
C PHE A 65 -7.71 6.04 0.52
N ALA A 66 -8.98 6.42 0.58
CA ALA A 66 -9.50 7.56 -0.19
C ALA A 66 -8.70 8.84 0.05
N LYS A 67 -8.23 9.07 1.29
CA LYS A 67 -7.38 10.21 1.64
C LYS A 67 -6.10 10.25 0.81
N THR A 68 -5.40 9.12 0.66
CA THR A 68 -4.19 9.03 -0.17
C THR A 68 -4.47 9.43 -1.63
N ALA A 69 -5.61 9.00 -2.18
CA ALA A 69 -6.03 9.38 -3.53
C ALA A 69 -6.33 10.87 -3.65
N LEU A 70 -6.94 11.47 -2.63
CA LEU A 70 -7.20 12.92 -2.58
C LEU A 70 -5.91 13.71 -2.48
N ASP A 71 -4.96 13.28 -1.65
CA ASP A 71 -3.65 13.93 -1.50
C ASP A 71 -2.87 13.93 -2.83
N ILE A 72 -2.88 12.80 -3.58
CA ILE A 72 -2.28 12.73 -4.92
C ILE A 72 -2.93 13.74 -5.87
N ARG A 73 -4.28 13.84 -5.87
CA ARG A 73 -5.00 14.80 -6.72
C ARG A 73 -4.66 16.25 -6.36
N GLN A 74 -4.56 16.56 -5.08
CA GLN A 74 -4.19 17.89 -4.61
C GLN A 74 -2.75 18.26 -5.00
N ASN A 75 -1.81 17.30 -4.92
CA ASN A 75 -0.41 17.52 -5.25
C ASN A 75 -0.19 17.70 -6.75
N LEU A 76 -0.85 16.88 -7.59
CA LEU A 76 -0.70 16.94 -9.03
C LEU A 76 -1.49 18.07 -9.68
N LYS A 77 -2.63 18.48 -9.08
CA LYS A 77 -3.55 19.48 -9.63
C LYS A 77 -3.76 19.28 -11.14
N PRO A 78 -4.17 18.08 -11.57
CA PRO A 78 -4.19 17.74 -12.98
C PRO A 78 -5.25 18.55 -13.73
N GLU A 79 -4.86 19.20 -14.82
CA GLU A 79 -5.79 19.83 -15.77
C GLU A 79 -6.54 18.80 -16.62
N ALA A 80 -5.97 17.62 -16.78
CA ALA A 80 -6.52 16.49 -17.52
C ALA A 80 -7.04 15.39 -16.56
N PRO A 81 -7.85 14.44 -17.05
CA PRO A 81 -8.33 13.34 -16.22
C PRO A 81 -7.21 12.59 -15.53
N LEU A 82 -7.38 12.29 -14.23
CA LEU A 82 -6.49 11.47 -13.42
C LEU A 82 -7.25 10.25 -12.88
N LEU A 83 -6.80 9.08 -13.29
CA LEU A 83 -7.28 7.79 -12.81
C LEU A 83 -6.26 7.23 -11.80
N LEU A 84 -6.73 6.91 -10.61
CA LEU A 84 -5.95 6.25 -9.56
C LEU A 84 -6.51 4.84 -9.36
N LEU A 85 -5.65 3.84 -9.49
CA LEU A 85 -6.01 2.43 -9.39
C LEU A 85 -5.28 1.82 -8.20
N ALA A 86 -6.02 1.28 -7.24
CA ALA A 86 -5.50 0.42 -6.20
C ALA A 86 -5.18 -0.98 -6.75
N TYR A 87 -4.51 -1.81 -5.96
CA TYR A 87 -4.13 -3.20 -6.30
C TYR A 87 -3.24 -3.35 -7.54
N GLY A 88 -2.64 -2.25 -8.00
CA GLY A 88 -1.69 -2.29 -9.11
C GLY A 88 -0.32 -2.81 -8.67
N ASP A 89 0.25 -3.70 -9.45
CA ASP A 89 1.59 -4.30 -9.29
C ASP A 89 1.78 -5.26 -8.09
N ASP A 90 1.08 -5.10 -6.96
CA ASP A 90 1.10 -6.00 -5.80
C ASP A 90 -0.09 -5.70 -4.86
N ASN A 91 -0.41 -6.65 -3.99
CA ASN A 91 -1.39 -6.44 -2.92
C ASN A 91 -0.80 -6.80 -1.55
N PRO A 92 -0.05 -5.90 -0.90
CA PRO A 92 0.44 -6.10 0.46
C PRO A 92 -0.64 -5.88 1.53
N GLY A 93 -1.89 -5.65 1.15
CA GLY A 93 -3.00 -5.30 2.05
C GLY A 93 -3.21 -3.80 2.18
N TYR A 94 -3.80 -3.40 3.29
CA TYR A 94 -4.13 -2.00 3.56
C TYR A 94 -2.88 -1.14 3.79
N ILE A 95 -2.89 0.06 3.21
CA ILE A 95 -1.83 1.06 3.36
C ILE A 95 -2.44 2.33 3.94
N PRO A 96 -2.60 2.39 5.28
CA PRO A 96 -3.24 3.51 5.95
C PRO A 96 -2.39 4.78 5.92
N PRO A 97 -3.00 5.96 5.76
CA PRO A 97 -2.32 7.23 6.00
C PRO A 97 -1.97 7.39 7.48
N SER A 98 -0.92 8.16 7.77
CA SER A 98 -0.32 8.27 9.10
C SER A 98 -1.29 8.72 10.19
N ASP A 99 -2.25 9.59 9.87
CA ASP A 99 -3.23 10.12 10.83
C ASP A 99 -4.33 9.10 11.21
N ASP A 100 -4.53 8.04 10.42
CA ASP A 100 -5.50 7.00 10.76
C ASP A 100 -5.00 6.03 11.84
N TYR A 101 -3.67 5.91 12.03
CA TYR A 101 -3.11 4.98 13.03
C TYR A 101 -3.58 5.27 14.47
N ALA A 102 -3.83 6.53 14.80
CA ALA A 102 -4.33 6.90 16.12
C ALA A 102 -5.78 6.42 16.38
N ARG A 103 -6.55 6.20 15.30
CA ARG A 103 -7.94 5.73 15.38
C ARG A 103 -8.01 4.22 15.59
N GLY A 104 -6.99 3.47 15.16
CA GLY A 104 -7.01 2.02 15.16
C GLY A 104 -8.00 1.46 14.12
N GLY A 105 -8.58 0.30 14.42
CA GLY A 105 -9.56 -0.35 13.57
C GLY A 105 -8.98 -1.51 12.78
N TYR A 106 -9.86 -2.19 12.05
CA TYR A 106 -9.56 -3.44 11.35
C TYR A 106 -8.35 -3.33 10.41
N GLU A 107 -8.29 -2.29 9.60
CA GLU A 107 -7.25 -2.08 8.57
C GLU A 107 -5.85 -1.93 9.18
N ILE A 108 -5.79 -1.42 10.41
CA ILE A 108 -4.53 -1.16 11.12
C ILE A 108 -4.18 -2.31 12.06
N GLU A 109 -5.17 -2.85 12.76
CA GLU A 109 -4.92 -3.76 13.88
C GLU A 109 -4.98 -5.23 13.46
N GLU A 110 -5.78 -5.57 12.44
CA GLU A 110 -6.11 -6.95 12.13
C GLU A 110 -5.83 -7.38 10.70
N ALA A 111 -6.10 -6.54 9.71
CA ALA A 111 -6.11 -6.94 8.31
C ALA A 111 -4.76 -7.49 7.82
N HIS A 112 -3.64 -6.98 8.33
CA HIS A 112 -2.30 -7.41 7.93
C HIS A 112 -2.07 -8.93 8.03
N ARG A 113 -2.78 -9.62 8.92
CA ARG A 113 -2.71 -11.07 9.14
C ARG A 113 -3.19 -11.85 7.93
N PHE A 114 -4.24 -11.38 7.27
CA PHE A 114 -4.79 -12.02 6.07
C PHE A 114 -3.83 -11.98 4.89
N TYR A 115 -2.90 -11.03 4.90
CA TYR A 115 -1.85 -10.88 3.88
C TYR A 115 -0.52 -11.53 4.30
N GLY A 116 -0.51 -12.30 5.39
CA GLY A 116 0.68 -12.96 5.90
C GLY A 116 1.76 -12.00 6.40
N LEU A 117 1.37 -10.81 6.84
CA LEU A 117 2.27 -9.82 7.41
C LEU A 117 2.31 -9.94 8.94
N GLY A 118 3.51 -9.95 9.52
CA GLY A 118 3.71 -10.00 10.97
C GLY A 118 3.34 -8.71 11.71
N ALA A 119 3.12 -7.63 10.97
CA ALA A 119 2.69 -6.33 11.49
C ALA A 119 1.97 -5.53 10.40
N THR A 120 1.23 -4.51 10.81
CA THR A 120 0.67 -3.52 9.88
C THR A 120 1.78 -2.78 9.14
N ILE A 121 1.45 -2.26 7.97
CA ILE A 121 2.34 -1.40 7.18
C ILE A 121 2.76 -0.19 8.06
N ALA A 122 4.01 0.23 7.97
CA ALA A 122 4.53 1.32 8.80
C ALA A 122 3.85 2.67 8.49
N PRO A 123 3.56 3.51 9.51
CA PRO A 123 3.10 4.88 9.29
C PRO A 123 4.04 5.64 8.36
N GLY A 124 3.50 6.52 7.50
CA GLY A 124 4.26 7.26 6.50
C GLY A 124 4.41 6.54 5.16
N THR A 125 4.06 5.26 5.08
CA THR A 125 4.16 4.50 3.82
C THR A 125 3.17 5.00 2.77
N ALA A 126 1.94 5.35 3.14
CA ALA A 126 0.93 5.88 2.23
C ALA A 126 1.39 7.20 1.61
N GLU A 127 1.92 8.11 2.42
CA GLU A 127 2.43 9.41 1.99
C GLU A 127 3.66 9.24 1.09
N HIS A 128 4.56 8.33 1.44
CA HIS A 128 5.73 8.03 0.62
C HIS A 128 5.33 7.47 -0.76
N LEU A 129 4.40 6.52 -0.81
CA LEU A 129 3.91 5.96 -2.07
C LEU A 129 3.15 7.00 -2.90
N ALA A 130 2.39 7.90 -2.28
CA ALA A 130 1.75 9.02 -2.95
C ALA A 130 2.79 9.93 -3.64
N ASP A 131 3.87 10.27 -2.96
CA ASP A 131 4.98 11.05 -3.52
C ASP A 131 5.67 10.33 -4.68
N VAL A 132 5.94 9.02 -4.54
CA VAL A 132 6.50 8.18 -5.61
C VAL A 132 5.57 8.15 -6.82
N GLY A 133 4.25 7.97 -6.62
CA GLY A 133 3.26 7.99 -7.69
C GLY A 133 3.20 9.34 -8.42
N CYS A 134 3.25 10.44 -7.69
CA CYS A 134 3.31 11.80 -8.27
C CYS A 134 4.57 12.00 -9.12
N LYS A 135 5.74 11.56 -8.64
CA LYS A 135 7.01 11.64 -9.37
C LYS A 135 6.98 10.79 -10.63
N ALA A 136 6.42 9.59 -10.57
CA ALA A 136 6.25 8.71 -11.71
C ALA A 136 5.35 9.35 -12.78
N ALA A 137 4.23 9.97 -12.39
CA ALA A 137 3.33 10.67 -13.29
C ALA A 137 4.00 11.88 -13.98
N ALA A 138 4.80 12.65 -13.25
CA ALA A 138 5.57 13.76 -13.81
C ALA A 138 6.60 13.27 -14.85
N THR A 139 7.23 12.12 -14.59
CA THR A 139 8.18 11.51 -15.52
C THR A 139 7.48 11.01 -16.78
N ALA A 140 6.34 10.32 -16.65
CA ALA A 140 5.56 9.84 -17.79
C ALA A 140 5.11 11.00 -18.71
N ALA A 141 4.66 12.11 -18.13
CA ALA A 141 4.27 13.30 -18.90
C ALA A 141 5.44 13.89 -19.71
N LYS A 142 6.64 13.98 -19.13
CA LYS A 142 7.84 14.45 -19.84
C LYS A 142 8.22 13.53 -21.01
N MET A 143 8.11 12.22 -20.83
CA MET A 143 8.39 11.23 -21.88
C MET A 143 7.39 11.35 -23.03
N ALA A 144 6.11 11.55 -22.75
CA ALA A 144 5.07 11.74 -23.76
C ALA A 144 5.31 12.99 -24.60
N THR A 145 5.66 14.13 -23.98
CA THR A 145 5.97 15.38 -24.66
C THR A 145 7.20 15.25 -25.58
N ASN A 146 8.26 14.62 -25.09
CA ASN A 146 9.48 14.41 -25.89
C ASN A 146 9.21 13.52 -27.11
N HIS A 147 8.38 12.49 -26.96
CA HIS A 147 8.02 11.63 -28.10
C HIS A 147 7.23 12.36 -29.18
N GLN A 148 6.33 13.27 -28.80
CA GLN A 148 5.56 14.10 -29.74
C GLN A 148 6.45 15.10 -30.49
N SER A 149 7.44 15.71 -29.82
CA SER A 149 8.36 16.65 -30.45
C SER A 149 9.25 15.97 -31.51
N ILE A 150 9.74 14.75 -31.23
CA ILE A 150 10.53 13.96 -32.19
C ILE A 150 9.74 13.57 -33.43
N LYS A 151 8.44 13.24 -33.28
CA LYS A 151 7.57 12.93 -34.43
C LYS A 151 7.33 14.15 -35.32
N ARG A 152 7.13 15.34 -34.72
CA ARG A 152 6.91 16.59 -35.46
C ARG A 152 8.16 17.07 -36.21
N SER A 153 9.36 16.75 -35.77
CA SER A 153 10.61 17.12 -36.43
C SER A 153 10.99 16.22 -37.63
N LYS A 154 10.28 15.09 -37.81
CA LYS A 154 10.51 14.11 -38.87
C LYS A 154 9.43 14.12 -39.96
N SER A 155 8.39 14.94 -39.81
CA SER A 155 7.35 15.21 -40.79
C SER A 155 7.58 16.57 -41.44
#